data_71965f06c060f566a622b2b8246b41f3
#
_entry.id   71965f06c060f566a622b2b8246b41f3
#
_cell.length_a   1.000
_cell.length_b   1.000
_cell.length_c   1.000
_cell.angle_alpha   90.00
_cell.angle_beta   90.00
_cell.angle_gamma   90.00
#
_symmetry.space_group_name_H-M   'P 1'
#
loop_
_entity.id
_entity.type
_entity.pdbx_description
1 polymer ?
#
loop_
_entity_poly.entity_id
_entity_poly.type
_entity_poly.pdbx_seq_one_letter_code
_entity_poly.pdbx_strand_id
1 'polypeptide(L)'
;MTISRRDFLAATLPLALSRRPADLSTAARSANEEGVGADASPGFAIAAPRPTDIRIDEVRHSYEDYVYRAPYKFGGRVVDRVTLLNVHCRVTTSNGKSARGFGSMTMRNMWAFPSKTMSYDQTLDAMKALAGRIASVASDCKEVGHPLDLAHVLEPEYLKAAVAVSASRKLDEPIPKLCTLLVASPFDAALHDAFGKVHGRNVYATYGPDLLPNDLSRYLGPDFRGVRLDRALLPKAQARIPLFHSVGGLDPLEQKDVEKPVGDGLPETLPEWIAFSGLVRIKIKLSGEDLAWDVNRTLAIDRVAAAAQAQRGVKDWSYCLDFNERCPNVEYVLECLRRVRAGSPAGFDRILYVEQPTVRDLKANRGNIMHEASKLRPVVIDESLTDLESLLLARDMGYNGVALKACKGQSQAMLMAAAARKYKMFVCVQDLTCPGASLIHSVGISAHVPAVAGIEANARQYVPAANKPWEGRFPGILNVRDGYMRTGDIGGAGLGIPDNLLPTSGAAAAERQPSPHS
;
A
#
# COMPACT_ATOMS: atom_id res chain seq x y z
N MET A 1 -1.32 13.13 -21.85
CA MET A 1 0.07 13.11 -22.33
C MET A 1 0.65 11.77 -21.99
N THR A 2 0.82 10.93 -22.97
CA THR A 2 1.37 9.57 -22.82
C THR A 2 2.89 9.72 -22.85
N ILE A 3 3.55 9.48 -21.71
CA ILE A 3 5.02 9.49 -21.64
C ILE A 3 5.51 8.24 -22.39
N SER A 4 6.25 8.46 -23.48
CA SER A 4 6.83 7.41 -24.30
C SER A 4 8.00 6.73 -23.56
N ARG A 5 8.25 5.45 -23.88
CA ARG A 5 9.39 4.65 -23.36
C ARG A 5 10.77 5.34 -23.58
N ARG A 6 10.88 6.21 -24.58
CA ARG A 6 12.12 6.95 -24.89
C ARG A 6 12.42 8.05 -23.89
N ASP A 7 11.38 8.67 -23.32
CA ASP A 7 11.57 9.79 -22.36
C ASP A 7 12.04 9.31 -20.99
N PHE A 8 11.80 8.04 -20.66
CA PHE A 8 12.22 7.44 -19.39
C PHE A 8 13.69 6.97 -19.41
N LEU A 9 14.23 6.61 -20.60
CA LEU A 9 15.60 6.10 -20.76
C LEU A 9 16.64 7.21 -21.02
N ALA A 10 16.22 8.42 -21.38
CA ALA A 10 17.12 9.53 -21.71
C ALA A 10 17.72 10.26 -20.48
N ALA A 11 17.35 9.88 -19.25
CA ALA A 11 17.81 10.53 -18.01
C ALA A 11 19.03 9.85 -17.34
N THR A 12 19.66 8.87 -17.97
CA THR A 12 20.84 8.19 -17.42
C THR A 12 22.02 8.28 -18.39
N LEU A 13 22.86 9.28 -18.24
CA LEU A 13 24.23 9.32 -18.79
C LEU A 13 25.24 9.42 -17.64
N PRO A 14 26.37 8.71 -17.69
CA PRO A 14 27.28 8.53 -16.56
C PRO A 14 28.32 9.65 -16.50
N LEU A 15 28.60 10.15 -15.29
CA LEU A 15 29.83 10.88 -15.02
C LEU A 15 30.83 9.92 -14.36
N ALA A 16 31.83 9.55 -15.11
CA ALA A 16 33.00 8.85 -14.62
C ALA A 16 33.93 9.86 -13.91
N LEU A 17 34.30 9.59 -12.67
CA LEU A 17 35.48 10.17 -12.06
C LEU A 17 36.17 9.13 -11.16
N SER A 18 37.35 8.75 -11.61
CA SER A 18 38.30 7.89 -10.96
C SER A 18 38.87 8.51 -9.67
N ARG A 19 38.90 7.78 -8.56
CA ARG A 19 39.89 7.94 -7.49
C ARG A 19 40.18 6.58 -6.85
N ARG A 20 41.50 6.28 -6.73
CA ARG A 20 42.10 5.08 -6.15
C ARG A 20 41.92 5.02 -4.62
N PRO A 21 41.93 3.84 -4.00
CA PRO A 21 41.85 3.70 -2.54
C PRO A 21 43.20 3.98 -1.88
N ALA A 22 43.13 4.61 -0.70
CA ALA A 22 44.26 4.72 0.22
C ALA A 22 44.09 3.70 1.34
N ASP A 23 45.17 2.93 1.55
CA ASP A 23 45.37 2.00 2.67
C ASP A 23 45.27 2.71 4.03
N LEU A 24 44.57 2.11 4.97
CA LEU A 24 44.77 2.35 6.39
C LEU A 24 44.73 1.03 7.15
N SER A 25 45.96 0.55 7.44
CA SER A 25 46.21 -0.53 8.40
C SER A 25 46.42 0.07 9.81
N THR A 26 45.94 -0.69 10.79
CA THR A 26 46.37 -0.78 12.20
C THR A 26 46.29 0.42 13.12
N ALA A 27 45.38 0.30 14.12
CA ALA A 27 45.73 0.50 15.54
C ALA A 27 44.59 -0.06 16.44
N ALA A 28 44.85 -1.23 16.99
CA ALA A 28 44.14 -1.70 18.18
C ALA A 28 44.72 -1.00 19.41
N ARG A 29 43.89 -0.38 20.23
CA ARG A 29 44.13 -0.14 21.67
C ARG A 29 42.84 -0.02 22.44
N SER A 30 42.80 -0.83 23.49
CA SER A 30 41.84 -0.92 24.60
C SER A 30 41.32 0.43 25.14
N ALA A 31 40.02 0.51 25.36
CA ALA A 31 39.46 1.45 26.33
C ALA A 31 38.27 0.80 27.06
N ASN A 32 38.29 0.97 28.34
CA ASN A 32 37.48 0.43 29.43
C ASN A 32 35.97 0.64 29.28
N GLU A 33 35.27 -0.28 29.97
CA GLU A 33 33.86 -0.19 30.36
C GLU A 33 33.61 1.09 31.16
N GLU A 34 32.88 2.02 30.56
CA GLU A 34 32.14 3.04 31.34
C GLU A 34 30.68 2.99 30.88
N GLY A 35 29.79 3.01 31.90
CA GLY A 35 28.38 2.78 31.80
C GLY A 35 27.67 3.65 30.72
N VAL A 36 27.01 2.99 29.80
CA VAL A 36 26.12 3.63 28.85
C VAL A 36 24.85 4.05 29.59
N GLY A 37 24.83 5.30 30.04
CA GLY A 37 23.60 5.98 30.40
C GLY A 37 22.65 5.96 29.22
N ALA A 38 21.40 5.52 29.44
CA ALA A 38 20.34 5.57 28.46
C ALA A 38 20.16 7.03 27.99
N ASP A 39 20.69 7.33 26.82
CA ASP A 39 20.48 8.59 26.15
C ASP A 39 19.02 8.65 25.69
N ALA A 40 18.19 9.33 26.48
CA ALA A 40 16.81 9.63 26.13
C ALA A 40 16.85 10.46 24.85
N SER A 41 16.41 9.86 23.75
CA SER A 41 16.15 10.59 22.51
C SER A 41 15.45 11.91 22.84
N PRO A 42 15.87 13.06 22.32
CA PRO A 42 15.26 14.34 22.64
C PRO A 42 13.77 14.27 22.34
N GLY A 43 12.94 14.44 23.39
CA GLY A 43 11.50 14.38 23.30
C GLY A 43 11.03 15.33 22.19
N PHE A 44 10.27 14.80 21.26
CA PHE A 44 9.75 15.50 20.10
C PHE A 44 8.66 16.47 20.57
N ALA A 45 9.03 17.71 20.92
CA ALA A 45 8.06 18.74 21.25
C ALA A 45 7.39 19.22 19.96
N ILE A 46 6.05 19.07 19.88
CA ILE A 46 5.27 19.79 18.88
C ILE A 46 5.45 21.28 19.13
N ALA A 47 5.70 22.07 18.07
CA ALA A 47 5.78 23.53 18.17
C ALA A 47 4.49 24.11 18.79
N ALA A 48 4.52 25.33 19.31
CA ALA A 48 3.34 25.97 19.90
C ALA A 48 2.12 25.83 18.96
N PRO A 49 0.95 25.39 19.47
CA PRO A 49 -0.23 25.10 18.66
C PRO A 49 -0.68 26.33 17.86
N ARG A 50 -1.00 26.11 16.60
CA ARG A 50 -1.54 27.14 15.71
C ARG A 50 -3.08 27.09 15.72
N PRO A 51 -3.78 28.15 15.34
CA PRO A 51 -5.23 28.16 15.24
C PRO A 51 -5.81 27.05 14.32
N THR A 52 -5.02 26.59 13.35
CA THR A 52 -5.37 25.56 12.37
C THR A 52 -5.12 24.13 12.84
N ASP A 53 -4.33 23.94 13.89
CA ASP A 53 -3.97 22.64 14.40
C ASP A 53 -5.14 21.98 15.13
N ILE A 54 -5.26 20.67 15.03
CA ILE A 54 -6.34 19.90 15.63
C ILE A 54 -5.87 19.12 16.85
N ARG A 55 -6.79 18.95 17.80
CA ARG A 55 -6.72 17.92 18.83
C ARG A 55 -7.76 16.85 18.55
N ILE A 56 -7.51 15.66 19.05
CA ILE A 56 -8.44 14.53 18.97
C ILE A 56 -9.41 14.63 20.16
N ASP A 57 -10.73 14.69 19.90
CA ASP A 57 -11.75 14.73 20.94
C ASP A 57 -12.34 13.35 21.22
N GLU A 58 -12.48 12.53 20.18
CA GLU A 58 -13.13 11.22 20.26
C GLU A 58 -12.65 10.31 19.13
N VAL A 59 -12.48 9.02 19.43
CA VAL A 59 -12.20 7.97 18.44
C VAL A 59 -13.08 6.76 18.75
N ARG A 60 -13.76 6.26 17.73
CA ARG A 60 -14.58 5.02 17.79
C ARG A 60 -14.21 4.12 16.62
N HIS A 61 -14.35 2.82 16.80
CA HIS A 61 -14.13 1.86 15.72
C HIS A 61 -15.21 0.77 15.70
N SER A 62 -15.38 0.16 14.54
CA SER A 62 -16.29 -0.96 14.30
C SER A 62 -15.73 -1.86 13.21
N TYR A 63 -16.35 -3.03 13.03
CA TYR A 63 -15.93 -4.02 12.03
C TYR A 63 -17.09 -4.37 11.11
N GLU A 64 -16.75 -4.71 9.86
CA GLU A 64 -17.66 -5.30 8.89
C GLU A 64 -16.99 -6.49 8.24
N ASP A 65 -17.69 -7.62 8.14
CA ASP A 65 -17.17 -8.84 7.54
C ASP A 65 -17.81 -9.10 6.18
N TYR A 66 -17.00 -9.53 5.20
CA TYR A 66 -17.43 -9.87 3.86
C TYR A 66 -16.80 -11.19 3.41
N VAL A 67 -17.61 -12.03 2.75
CA VAL A 67 -17.14 -13.24 2.08
C VAL A 67 -16.75 -12.89 0.65
N TYR A 68 -15.70 -13.51 0.14
CA TYR A 68 -15.28 -13.35 -1.25
C TYR A 68 -16.18 -14.15 -2.18
N ARG A 69 -16.44 -13.60 -3.37
CA ARG A 69 -17.16 -14.32 -4.42
C ARG A 69 -16.41 -15.56 -4.95
N ALA A 70 -15.09 -15.52 -4.88
CA ALA A 70 -14.20 -16.62 -5.24
C ALA A 70 -12.94 -16.56 -4.36
N PRO A 71 -12.31 -17.71 -4.03
CA PRO A 71 -11.07 -17.73 -3.26
C PRO A 71 -9.94 -17.02 -3.99
N TYR A 72 -9.14 -16.24 -3.25
CA TYR A 72 -7.98 -15.53 -3.77
C TYR A 72 -6.68 -16.12 -3.24
N LYS A 73 -5.79 -16.58 -4.15
CA LYS A 73 -4.48 -17.13 -3.78
C LYS A 73 -3.35 -16.18 -4.12
N PHE A 74 -2.55 -15.85 -3.12
CA PHE A 74 -1.33 -15.04 -3.23
C PHE A 74 -0.29 -15.52 -2.20
N GLY A 75 1.00 -15.45 -2.51
CA GLY A 75 2.09 -15.82 -1.60
C GLY A 75 1.88 -17.20 -0.93
N GLY A 76 1.38 -18.18 -1.66
CA GLY A 76 1.10 -19.53 -1.17
C GLY A 76 -0.12 -19.67 -0.25
N ARG A 77 -0.90 -18.58 -0.01
CA ARG A 77 -2.05 -18.55 0.90
C ARG A 77 -3.35 -18.33 0.14
N VAL A 78 -4.42 -18.95 0.62
CA VAL A 78 -5.78 -18.79 0.10
C VAL A 78 -6.61 -18.01 1.11
N VAL A 79 -7.33 -17.00 0.65
CA VAL A 79 -8.28 -16.22 1.45
C VAL A 79 -9.63 -16.16 0.77
N ASP A 80 -10.69 -16.24 1.55
CA ASP A 80 -12.09 -16.29 1.12
C ASP A 80 -12.98 -15.28 1.84
N ARG A 81 -12.42 -14.46 2.74
CA ARG A 81 -13.12 -13.47 3.54
C ARG A 81 -12.24 -12.29 3.90
N VAL A 82 -12.84 -11.18 4.27
CA VAL A 82 -12.17 -9.97 4.74
C VAL A 82 -12.98 -9.29 5.83
N THR A 83 -12.29 -8.80 6.86
CA THR A 83 -12.84 -7.88 7.87
C THR A 83 -12.37 -6.48 7.54
N LEU A 84 -13.29 -5.50 7.51
CA LEU A 84 -12.99 -4.08 7.48
C LEU A 84 -12.92 -3.55 8.91
N LEU A 85 -11.91 -2.73 9.19
CA LEU A 85 -11.84 -1.89 10.36
C LEU A 85 -12.26 -0.48 9.94
N ASN A 86 -13.39 -0.01 10.46
CA ASN A 86 -13.94 1.32 10.27
C ASN A 86 -13.66 2.18 11.49
N VAL A 87 -13.12 3.38 11.29
CA VAL A 87 -12.76 4.32 12.35
C VAL A 87 -13.47 5.64 12.13
N HIS A 88 -14.14 6.12 13.16
CA HIS A 88 -14.70 7.46 13.23
C HIS A 88 -13.93 8.28 14.27
N CYS A 89 -13.57 9.50 13.93
CA CYS A 89 -13.02 10.43 14.90
C CYS A 89 -13.79 11.76 14.88
N ARG A 90 -13.68 12.50 15.98
CA ARG A 90 -14.02 13.91 16.06
C ARG A 90 -12.78 14.69 16.46
N VAL A 91 -12.56 15.80 15.79
CA VAL A 91 -11.46 16.71 16.08
C VAL A 91 -11.96 18.11 16.27
N THR A 92 -11.21 18.93 17.05
CA THR A 92 -11.47 20.35 17.23
C THR A 92 -10.17 21.13 17.01
N THR A 93 -10.24 22.18 16.22
CA THR A 93 -9.13 23.11 15.99
C THR A 93 -8.90 24.00 17.21
N SER A 94 -7.70 24.56 17.36
CA SER A 94 -7.39 25.50 18.45
C SER A 94 -8.28 26.72 18.49
N ASN A 95 -8.92 27.11 17.36
CA ASN A 95 -9.91 28.20 17.29
C ASN A 95 -11.37 27.73 17.44
N GLY A 96 -11.62 26.49 17.87
CA GLY A 96 -12.94 25.97 18.25
C GLY A 96 -13.81 25.37 17.15
N LYS A 97 -13.34 25.28 15.88
CA LYS A 97 -14.07 24.57 14.83
C LYS A 97 -13.93 23.06 15.01
N SER A 98 -15.02 22.32 14.80
CA SER A 98 -15.02 20.83 14.91
C SER A 98 -15.45 20.18 13.61
N ALA A 99 -14.92 18.99 13.36
CA ALA A 99 -15.38 18.11 12.28
C ALA A 99 -15.27 16.63 12.68
N ARG A 100 -16.04 15.79 11.97
CA ARG A 100 -15.89 14.34 12.03
C ARG A 100 -15.08 13.85 10.85
N GLY A 101 -14.28 12.81 11.07
CA GLY A 101 -13.55 12.11 10.04
C GLY A 101 -13.81 10.63 10.06
N PHE A 102 -13.57 10.00 8.92
CA PHE A 102 -13.75 8.58 8.71
C PHE A 102 -12.54 7.96 8.02
N GLY A 103 -12.15 6.78 8.47
CA GLY A 103 -11.15 5.95 7.82
C GLY A 103 -11.60 4.49 7.81
N SER A 104 -11.27 3.76 6.75
CA SER A 104 -11.60 2.34 6.62
C SER A 104 -10.43 1.59 6.00
N MET A 105 -10.14 0.39 6.52
CA MET A 105 -9.10 -0.47 5.97
C MET A 105 -9.40 -1.95 6.21
N THR A 106 -9.01 -2.79 5.26
CA THR A 106 -9.10 -4.24 5.39
C THR A 106 -8.07 -4.77 6.38
N MET A 107 -8.49 -5.66 7.28
CA MET A 107 -7.61 -6.33 8.24
C MET A 107 -7.03 -7.61 7.62
N ARG A 108 -6.17 -7.47 6.60
CA ARG A 108 -5.55 -8.58 5.88
C ARG A 108 -4.42 -9.22 6.72
N ASN A 109 -4.81 -9.98 7.75
CA ASN A 109 -3.88 -10.67 8.66
C ASN A 109 -2.90 -11.59 7.93
N MET A 110 -3.37 -12.36 6.93
CA MET A 110 -2.51 -13.26 6.15
C MET A 110 -1.38 -12.54 5.39
N TRP A 111 -1.49 -11.24 5.16
CA TRP A 111 -0.45 -10.41 4.54
C TRP A 111 0.37 -9.66 5.58
N ALA A 112 -0.30 -9.02 6.55
CA ALA A 112 0.37 -8.12 7.52
C ALA A 112 0.95 -8.88 8.71
N PHE A 113 0.33 -10.00 9.09
CA PHE A 113 0.73 -10.86 10.22
C PHE A 113 0.78 -12.34 9.78
N PRO A 114 1.60 -12.67 8.76
CA PRO A 114 1.76 -14.06 8.37
C PRO A 114 2.40 -14.85 9.49
N SER A 115 1.70 -15.85 10.02
CA SER A 115 2.19 -16.75 11.07
C SER A 115 2.29 -18.18 10.56
N LYS A 116 3.23 -18.93 11.12
CA LYS A 116 3.37 -20.39 10.91
C LYS A 116 2.73 -21.19 12.04
N THR A 117 2.51 -20.57 13.19
CA THR A 117 2.04 -21.22 14.42
C THR A 117 0.61 -20.83 14.78
N MET A 118 0.17 -19.62 14.42
CA MET A 118 -1.17 -19.11 14.71
C MET A 118 -2.11 -19.22 13.52
N SER A 119 -3.38 -19.54 13.82
CA SER A 119 -4.45 -19.62 12.82
C SER A 119 -4.85 -18.23 12.28
N TYR A 120 -5.65 -18.22 11.21
CA TYR A 120 -6.26 -17.01 10.67
C TYR A 120 -7.02 -16.23 11.76
N ASP A 121 -7.87 -16.91 12.52
CA ASP A 121 -8.71 -16.27 13.53
C ASP A 121 -7.87 -15.74 14.71
N GLN A 122 -6.85 -16.46 15.15
CA GLN A 122 -5.94 -16.00 16.21
C GLN A 122 -5.20 -14.71 15.82
N THR A 123 -4.68 -14.65 14.60
CA THR A 123 -3.99 -13.42 14.13
C THR A 123 -4.98 -12.27 13.91
N LEU A 124 -6.19 -12.52 13.42
CA LEU A 124 -7.23 -11.52 13.29
C LEU A 124 -7.69 -10.97 14.65
N ASP A 125 -7.88 -11.85 15.65
CA ASP A 125 -8.25 -11.46 17.02
C ASP A 125 -7.15 -10.63 17.69
N ALA A 126 -5.88 -10.94 17.44
CA ALA A 126 -4.77 -10.12 17.91
C ALA A 126 -4.81 -8.72 17.28
N MET A 127 -5.12 -8.62 15.98
CA MET A 127 -5.28 -7.33 15.30
C MET A 127 -6.49 -6.55 15.82
N LYS A 128 -7.62 -7.20 16.10
CA LYS A 128 -8.81 -6.56 16.73
C LYS A 128 -8.48 -6.03 18.13
N ALA A 129 -7.72 -6.78 18.92
CA ALA A 129 -7.25 -6.31 20.23
C ALA A 129 -6.31 -5.11 20.11
N LEU A 130 -5.41 -5.14 19.13
CA LEU A 130 -4.53 -4.01 18.85
C LEU A 130 -5.34 -2.77 18.41
N ALA A 131 -6.37 -2.92 17.59
CA ALA A 131 -7.24 -1.81 17.18
C ALA A 131 -7.91 -1.14 18.39
N GLY A 132 -8.42 -1.92 19.34
CA GLY A 132 -8.97 -1.38 20.59
C GLY A 132 -7.92 -0.61 21.40
N ARG A 133 -6.69 -1.12 21.46
CA ARG A 133 -5.60 -0.42 22.17
C ARG A 133 -5.15 0.85 21.46
N ILE A 134 -5.05 0.83 20.13
CA ILE A 134 -4.76 2.02 19.31
C ILE A 134 -5.85 3.08 19.49
N ALA A 135 -7.13 2.69 19.53
CA ALA A 135 -8.23 3.62 19.78
C ALA A 135 -8.09 4.33 21.13
N SER A 136 -7.71 3.59 22.18
CA SER A 136 -7.44 4.18 23.51
C SER A 136 -6.27 5.15 23.47
N VAL A 137 -5.14 4.76 22.86
CA VAL A 137 -3.94 5.61 22.73
C VAL A 137 -4.27 6.90 21.96
N ALA A 138 -5.02 6.80 20.85
CA ALA A 138 -5.43 7.96 20.07
C ALA A 138 -6.39 8.88 20.85
N SER A 139 -7.35 8.32 21.60
CA SER A 139 -8.27 9.09 22.43
C SER A 139 -7.59 9.80 23.61
N ASP A 140 -6.54 9.20 24.14
CA ASP A 140 -5.77 9.75 25.27
C ASP A 140 -4.72 10.80 24.83
N CYS A 141 -4.49 10.94 23.51
CA CYS A 141 -3.52 11.88 22.95
C CYS A 141 -3.91 13.32 23.28
N LYS A 142 -2.99 14.06 23.93
CA LYS A 142 -3.18 15.47 24.30
C LYS A 142 -2.49 16.42 23.32
N GLU A 143 -1.73 15.88 22.39
CA GLU A 143 -0.99 16.67 21.42
C GLU A 143 -1.95 17.37 20.44
N VAL A 144 -1.52 18.54 19.98
CA VAL A 144 -2.25 19.40 19.04
C VAL A 144 -1.33 19.67 17.85
N GLY A 145 -1.81 19.39 16.64
CA GLY A 145 -0.97 19.56 15.45
C GLY A 145 -1.69 19.26 14.14
N HIS A 146 -0.92 19.31 13.06
CA HIS A 146 -1.33 18.74 11.78
C HIS A 146 -1.41 17.21 11.88
N PRO A 147 -2.26 16.47 11.13
CA PRO A 147 -2.31 14.99 11.18
C PRO A 147 -0.94 14.30 11.01
N LEU A 148 -0.03 14.86 10.18
CA LEU A 148 1.35 14.35 10.09
C LEU A 148 2.13 14.46 11.40
N ASP A 149 1.96 15.57 12.14
CA ASP A 149 2.60 15.75 13.46
C ASP A 149 2.01 14.74 14.46
N LEU A 150 0.68 14.58 14.47
CA LEU A 150 -0.01 13.62 15.33
C LEU A 150 0.39 12.17 14.99
N ALA A 151 0.44 11.79 13.73
CA ALA A 151 0.88 10.48 13.29
C ALA A 151 2.32 10.19 13.74
N HIS A 152 3.21 11.17 13.61
CA HIS A 152 4.61 11.05 14.02
C HIS A 152 4.78 10.79 15.52
N VAL A 153 3.93 11.41 16.36
CA VAL A 153 3.92 11.18 17.81
C VAL A 153 3.23 9.87 18.19
N LEU A 154 2.15 9.51 17.49
CA LEU A 154 1.33 8.34 17.82
C LEU A 154 1.94 7.01 17.35
N GLU A 155 2.70 6.99 16.23
CA GLU A 155 3.28 5.74 15.70
C GLU A 155 4.15 4.99 16.73
N PRO A 156 5.09 5.63 17.46
CA PRO A 156 5.85 4.95 18.52
C PRO A 156 4.97 4.35 19.62
N GLU A 157 3.89 5.04 20.01
CA GLU A 157 2.95 4.55 21.04
C GLU A 157 2.13 3.36 20.51
N TYR A 158 1.76 3.34 19.23
CA TYR A 158 1.11 2.20 18.58
C TYR A 158 2.02 0.97 18.53
N LEU A 159 3.31 1.17 18.28
CA LEU A 159 4.30 0.08 18.33
C LEU A 159 4.44 -0.49 19.75
N LYS A 160 4.47 0.37 20.79
CA LYS A 160 4.43 -0.07 22.19
C LYS A 160 3.13 -0.82 22.51
N ALA A 161 2.00 -0.36 21.99
CA ALA A 161 0.71 -1.03 22.15
C ALA A 161 0.74 -2.44 21.53
N ALA A 162 1.36 -2.62 20.36
CA ALA A 162 1.50 -3.93 19.72
C ALA A 162 2.34 -4.91 20.58
N VAL A 163 3.43 -4.43 21.17
CA VAL A 163 4.24 -5.21 22.12
C VAL A 163 3.41 -5.61 23.35
N ALA A 164 2.67 -4.66 23.94
CA ALA A 164 1.83 -4.93 25.11
C ALA A 164 0.70 -5.93 24.81
N VAL A 165 0.05 -5.84 23.63
CA VAL A 165 -0.98 -6.80 23.20
C VAL A 165 -0.35 -8.18 22.99
N SER A 166 0.81 -8.27 22.34
CA SER A 166 1.51 -9.53 22.11
C SER A 166 1.82 -10.24 23.44
N ALA A 167 2.33 -9.49 24.41
CA ALA A 167 2.67 -10.02 25.75
C ALA A 167 1.41 -10.43 26.54
N SER A 168 0.38 -9.57 26.60
CA SER A 168 -0.83 -9.83 27.40
C SER A 168 -1.64 -11.01 26.88
N ARG A 169 -1.63 -11.24 25.56
CA ARG A 169 -2.30 -12.36 24.90
C ARG A 169 -1.42 -13.60 24.78
N LYS A 170 -0.15 -13.52 25.18
CA LYS A 170 0.84 -14.60 25.09
C LYS A 170 0.90 -15.19 23.67
N LEU A 171 1.00 -14.29 22.67
CA LEU A 171 1.06 -14.71 21.28
C LEU A 171 2.36 -15.47 21.00
N ASP A 172 2.29 -16.55 20.21
CA ASP A 172 3.46 -17.35 19.82
C ASP A 172 4.46 -16.54 18.98
N GLU A 173 3.96 -15.60 18.20
CA GLU A 173 4.75 -14.66 17.41
C GLU A 173 4.30 -13.22 17.73
N PRO A 174 5.24 -12.26 17.91
CA PRO A 174 4.87 -10.87 18.19
C PRO A 174 4.20 -10.21 16.98
N ILE A 175 3.30 -9.26 17.25
CA ILE A 175 2.65 -8.48 16.18
C ILE A 175 3.72 -7.70 15.41
N PRO A 176 3.85 -7.91 14.07
CA PRO A 176 4.87 -7.23 13.27
C PRO A 176 4.60 -5.72 13.12
N LYS A 177 5.65 -4.91 12.85
CA LYS A 177 5.51 -3.49 12.56
C LYS A 177 4.52 -3.24 11.40
N LEU A 178 4.61 -3.98 10.30
CA LEU A 178 3.68 -3.85 9.17
C LEU A 178 2.22 -4.07 9.58
N CYS A 179 1.97 -5.02 10.48
CA CYS A 179 0.62 -5.25 11.03
C CYS A 179 0.15 -4.07 11.88
N THR A 180 1.05 -3.50 12.70
CA THR A 180 0.74 -2.31 13.50
C THR A 180 0.37 -1.13 12.61
N LEU A 181 1.14 -0.86 11.55
CA LEU A 181 0.83 0.18 10.56
C LEU A 181 -0.53 -0.05 9.89
N LEU A 182 -0.82 -1.30 9.50
CA LEU A 182 -2.10 -1.64 8.88
C LEU A 182 -3.27 -1.34 9.82
N VAL A 183 -3.20 -1.79 11.07
CA VAL A 183 -4.26 -1.55 12.05
C VAL A 183 -4.40 -0.06 12.38
N ALA A 184 -3.29 0.69 12.42
CA ALA A 184 -3.27 2.14 12.66
C ALA A 184 -3.77 2.95 11.45
N SER A 185 -3.69 2.42 10.24
CA SER A 185 -3.96 3.19 9.00
C SER A 185 -5.36 3.81 8.91
N PRO A 186 -6.48 3.19 9.33
CA PRO A 186 -7.78 3.85 9.31
C PRO A 186 -7.92 4.93 10.39
N PHE A 187 -7.16 4.87 11.47
CA PHE A 187 -7.08 5.95 12.46
C PHE A 187 -6.40 7.18 11.87
N ASP A 188 -5.24 6.99 11.24
CA ASP A 188 -4.53 8.05 10.52
C ASP A 188 -5.37 8.65 9.39
N ALA A 189 -6.05 7.81 8.59
CA ALA A 189 -6.96 8.24 7.54
C ALA A 189 -8.12 9.09 8.09
N ALA A 190 -8.72 8.68 9.22
CA ALA A 190 -9.81 9.43 9.86
C ALA A 190 -9.36 10.81 10.34
N LEU A 191 -8.14 10.93 10.89
CA LEU A 191 -7.58 12.23 11.29
C LEU A 191 -7.35 13.15 10.09
N HIS A 192 -6.80 12.62 9.00
CA HIS A 192 -6.61 13.38 7.76
C HIS A 192 -7.95 13.80 7.13
N ASP A 193 -8.95 12.91 7.14
CA ASP A 193 -10.30 13.22 6.66
C ASP A 193 -10.95 14.35 7.48
N ALA A 194 -10.90 14.24 8.82
CA ALA A 194 -11.42 15.26 9.73
C ALA A 194 -10.70 16.60 9.55
N PHE A 195 -9.38 16.58 9.38
CA PHE A 195 -8.57 17.78 9.16
C PHE A 195 -8.96 18.50 7.86
N GLY A 196 -9.09 17.75 6.79
CA GLY A 196 -9.56 18.32 5.52
C GLY A 196 -10.99 18.90 5.65
N LYS A 197 -11.90 18.19 6.32
CA LYS A 197 -13.30 18.63 6.54
C LYS A 197 -13.39 19.88 7.40
N VAL A 198 -12.65 19.98 8.51
CA VAL A 198 -12.70 21.17 9.39
C VAL A 198 -12.19 22.43 8.71
N HIS A 199 -11.31 22.28 7.71
CA HIS A 199 -10.79 23.37 6.89
C HIS A 199 -11.53 23.56 5.55
N GLY A 200 -12.56 22.73 5.25
CA GLY A 200 -13.30 22.77 3.99
C GLY A 200 -12.44 22.48 2.75
N ARG A 201 -11.38 21.69 2.90
CA ARG A 201 -10.42 21.37 1.85
C ARG A 201 -10.27 19.87 1.64
N ASN A 202 -9.98 19.48 0.40
CA ASN A 202 -9.48 18.14 0.14
C ASN A 202 -8.14 17.92 0.87
N VAL A 203 -7.89 16.73 1.39
CA VAL A 203 -6.71 16.41 2.20
C VAL A 203 -5.39 16.77 1.51
N TYR A 204 -5.29 16.54 0.20
CA TYR A 204 -4.06 16.83 -0.56
C TYR A 204 -3.78 18.33 -0.70
N ALA A 205 -4.81 19.18 -0.54
CA ALA A 205 -4.67 20.64 -0.48
C ALA A 205 -4.31 21.16 0.93
N THR A 206 -4.18 20.28 1.93
CA THR A 206 -3.80 20.65 3.31
C THR A 206 -2.30 20.54 3.58
N TYR A 207 -1.53 20.01 2.64
CA TYR A 207 -0.07 19.82 2.81
C TYR A 207 0.76 21.05 2.44
N GLY A 208 0.12 22.18 2.12
CA GLY A 208 0.77 23.46 1.85
C GLY A 208 1.25 24.17 3.12
N PRO A 209 2.13 25.20 2.97
CA PRO A 209 2.76 25.91 4.11
C PRO A 209 1.79 26.64 5.02
N ASP A 210 0.60 26.95 4.56
CA ASP A 210 -0.47 27.57 5.34
C ASP A 210 -1.03 26.62 6.43
N LEU A 211 -1.06 25.30 6.17
CA LEU A 211 -1.54 24.31 7.11
C LEU A 211 -0.45 23.34 7.60
N LEU A 212 0.61 23.12 6.82
CA LEU A 212 1.78 22.32 7.17
C LEU A 212 3.07 23.14 6.99
N PRO A 213 3.47 23.96 8.00
CA PRO A 213 4.62 24.85 7.89
C PRO A 213 5.96 24.14 7.90
N ASN A 214 6.04 22.96 8.53
CA ASN A 214 7.27 22.20 8.64
C ASN A 214 7.69 21.62 7.28
N ASP A 215 8.99 21.60 7.00
CA ASP A 215 9.54 20.80 5.92
C ASP A 215 9.67 19.32 6.34
N LEU A 216 10.04 18.47 5.41
CA LEU A 216 10.08 17.03 5.66
C LEU A 216 11.27 16.59 6.53
N SER A 217 12.22 17.47 6.85
CA SER A 217 13.31 17.12 7.77
C SER A 217 12.80 16.80 9.17
N ARG A 218 11.64 17.35 9.56
CA ARG A 218 10.95 17.01 10.80
C ARG A 218 10.56 15.54 10.91
N TYR A 219 10.20 14.91 9.80
CA TYR A 219 9.65 13.55 9.76
C TYR A 219 10.64 12.53 9.20
N LEU A 220 11.53 12.95 8.30
CA LEU A 220 12.42 12.08 7.52
C LEU A 220 13.91 12.39 7.76
N GLY A 221 14.22 13.30 8.69
CA GLY A 221 15.60 13.62 9.05
C GLY A 221 16.26 14.65 8.14
N PRO A 222 17.52 15.03 8.47
CA PRO A 222 18.21 16.23 7.96
C PRO A 222 18.35 16.29 6.44
N ASP A 223 18.42 15.14 5.76
CA ASP A 223 18.51 15.05 4.29
C ASP A 223 17.30 15.64 3.58
N PHE A 224 16.17 15.80 4.27
CA PHE A 224 14.94 16.37 3.76
C PHE A 224 14.75 17.85 4.13
N ARG A 225 15.79 18.53 4.62
CA ARG A 225 15.73 19.97 4.90
C ARG A 225 15.38 20.76 3.65
N GLY A 226 14.39 21.64 3.77
CA GLY A 226 13.85 22.43 2.66
C GLY A 226 12.94 21.68 1.70
N VAL A 227 12.78 20.36 1.85
CA VAL A 227 11.82 19.58 1.06
C VAL A 227 10.43 19.72 1.66
N ARG A 228 9.47 20.15 0.86
CA ARG A 228 8.07 20.35 1.30
C ARG A 228 7.14 19.35 0.64
N LEU A 229 6.16 18.89 1.40
CA LEU A 229 5.25 17.82 0.95
C LEU A 229 4.38 18.27 -0.25
N ASP A 230 3.85 19.49 -0.23
CA ASP A 230 3.08 20.06 -1.34
C ASP A 230 3.83 20.10 -2.68
N ARG A 231 5.17 20.14 -2.63
CA ARG A 231 6.02 20.09 -3.83
C ARG A 231 6.30 18.67 -4.31
N ALA A 232 6.08 17.70 -3.46
CA ALA A 232 6.26 16.29 -3.82
C ALA A 232 4.99 15.67 -4.45
N LEU A 233 3.83 16.30 -4.27
CA LEU A 233 2.53 15.81 -4.71
C LEU A 233 1.97 16.65 -5.86
N LEU A 234 0.95 16.12 -6.54
CA LEU A 234 0.18 16.83 -7.56
C LEU A 234 -0.88 17.70 -6.87
N PRO A 235 -1.00 18.99 -7.23
CA PRO A 235 -2.00 19.89 -6.65
C PRO A 235 -3.44 19.53 -7.07
N LYS A 236 -3.59 18.82 -8.18
CA LYS A 236 -4.87 18.31 -8.70
C LYS A 236 -4.73 16.83 -8.99
N ALA A 237 -5.80 16.08 -8.71
CA ALA A 237 -5.88 14.67 -9.05
C ALA A 237 -5.65 14.44 -10.56
N GLN A 238 -4.88 13.42 -10.91
CA GLN A 238 -4.83 12.91 -12.27
C GLN A 238 -6.22 12.42 -12.67
N ALA A 239 -6.72 12.80 -13.85
CA ALA A 239 -8.09 12.51 -14.25
C ALA A 239 -8.41 11.01 -14.39
N ARG A 240 -7.38 10.19 -14.61
CA ARG A 240 -7.50 8.73 -14.74
C ARG A 240 -6.21 8.04 -14.34
N ILE A 241 -6.32 6.86 -13.74
CA ILE A 241 -5.20 6.03 -13.27
C ILE A 241 -5.31 4.64 -13.90
N PRO A 242 -4.24 4.09 -14.50
CA PRO A 242 -4.25 2.71 -14.99
C PRO A 242 -4.54 1.73 -13.85
N LEU A 243 -5.47 0.80 -14.07
CA LEU A 243 -5.75 -0.27 -13.12
C LEU A 243 -4.86 -1.48 -13.41
N PHE A 244 -4.10 -1.94 -12.44
CA PHE A 244 -3.51 -3.27 -12.44
C PHE A 244 -4.54 -4.28 -11.94
N HIS A 245 -5.03 -5.11 -12.86
CA HIS A 245 -5.93 -6.22 -12.55
C HIS A 245 -5.12 -7.39 -12.01
N SER A 246 -5.43 -7.86 -10.82
CA SER A 246 -4.74 -8.99 -10.20
C SER A 246 -5.18 -10.32 -10.82
N VAL A 247 -4.23 -11.17 -11.18
CA VAL A 247 -4.47 -12.58 -11.55
C VAL A 247 -3.88 -13.46 -10.45
N GLY A 248 -4.74 -13.92 -9.57
CA GLY A 248 -4.40 -14.78 -8.45
C GLY A 248 -3.93 -16.16 -8.89
N GLY A 249 -3.28 -16.89 -7.98
CA GLY A 249 -2.75 -18.22 -8.29
C GLY A 249 -3.83 -19.27 -8.62
N LEU A 250 -5.10 -19.02 -8.25
CA LEU A 250 -6.25 -19.89 -8.55
C LEU A 250 -7.18 -19.32 -9.63
N ASP A 251 -6.94 -18.08 -10.10
CA ASP A 251 -7.84 -17.46 -11.06
C ASP A 251 -7.80 -18.19 -12.40
N PRO A 252 -8.99 -18.51 -12.99
CA PRO A 252 -9.09 -19.16 -14.28
C PRO A 252 -8.51 -18.27 -15.39
N LEU A 253 -7.68 -18.85 -16.25
CA LEU A 253 -7.15 -18.15 -17.43
C LEU A 253 -8.08 -18.29 -18.63
N GLU A 254 -8.66 -19.47 -18.80
CA GLU A 254 -9.52 -19.81 -19.94
C GLU A 254 -10.78 -20.54 -19.40
N GLN A 255 -11.82 -20.67 -20.21
CA GLN A 255 -13.09 -21.28 -19.81
C GLN A 255 -12.94 -22.72 -19.29
N LYS A 256 -11.99 -23.48 -19.83
CA LYS A 256 -11.68 -24.86 -19.39
C LYS A 256 -11.15 -24.93 -17.95
N ASP A 257 -10.65 -23.79 -17.40
CA ASP A 257 -10.10 -23.70 -16.05
C ASP A 257 -11.19 -23.37 -15.00
N VAL A 258 -12.43 -23.10 -15.45
CA VAL A 258 -13.58 -22.81 -14.58
C VAL A 258 -14.20 -24.12 -14.13
N GLU A 259 -13.81 -24.60 -12.94
CA GLU A 259 -14.36 -25.84 -12.37
C GLU A 259 -15.79 -25.65 -11.86
N LYS A 260 -16.04 -24.51 -11.19
CA LYS A 260 -17.34 -24.16 -10.61
C LYS A 260 -17.67 -22.71 -10.91
N PRO A 261 -18.60 -22.45 -11.85
CA PRO A 261 -19.03 -21.08 -12.15
C PRO A 261 -19.64 -20.40 -10.93
N VAL A 262 -19.30 -19.11 -10.72
CA VAL A 262 -19.90 -18.28 -9.67
C VAL A 262 -21.32 -17.86 -10.05
N GLY A 263 -21.53 -17.52 -11.34
CA GLY A 263 -22.86 -17.23 -11.88
C GLY A 263 -23.46 -15.89 -11.42
N ASP A 264 -22.64 -14.93 -10.96
CA ASP A 264 -23.07 -13.63 -10.44
C ASP A 264 -23.12 -12.52 -11.51
N GLY A 265 -22.89 -12.88 -12.78
CA GLY A 265 -22.89 -11.97 -13.92
C GLY A 265 -21.58 -11.18 -14.11
N LEU A 266 -20.58 -11.38 -13.25
CA LEU A 266 -19.24 -10.84 -13.44
C LEU A 266 -18.35 -11.83 -14.19
N PRO A 267 -17.31 -11.33 -14.88
CA PRO A 267 -16.33 -12.20 -15.55
C PRO A 267 -15.70 -13.23 -14.61
N GLU A 268 -15.34 -14.38 -15.17
CA GLU A 268 -14.67 -15.45 -14.44
C GLU A 268 -13.26 -15.72 -14.98
N THR A 269 -13.05 -15.52 -16.29
CA THR A 269 -11.77 -15.77 -16.96
C THR A 269 -11.01 -14.48 -17.27
N LEU A 270 -9.70 -14.60 -17.49
CA LEU A 270 -8.87 -13.45 -17.82
C LEU A 270 -9.31 -12.73 -19.12
N PRO A 271 -9.63 -13.41 -20.25
CA PRO A 271 -10.14 -12.71 -21.44
C PRO A 271 -11.43 -11.96 -21.20
N GLU A 272 -12.37 -12.53 -20.43
CA GLU A 272 -13.62 -11.86 -20.06
C GLU A 272 -13.35 -10.59 -19.25
N TRP A 273 -12.46 -10.63 -18.24
CA TRP A 273 -12.05 -9.45 -17.47
C TRP A 273 -11.38 -8.40 -18.36
N ILE A 274 -10.52 -8.81 -19.32
CA ILE A 274 -9.87 -7.91 -20.28
C ILE A 274 -10.93 -7.21 -21.13
N ALA A 275 -11.92 -7.94 -21.64
CA ALA A 275 -13.01 -7.38 -22.43
C ALA A 275 -13.93 -6.47 -21.62
N PHE A 276 -14.35 -6.93 -20.41
CA PHE A 276 -15.31 -6.23 -19.56
C PHE A 276 -14.79 -4.87 -19.04
N SER A 277 -13.54 -4.83 -18.60
CA SER A 277 -12.93 -3.62 -18.03
C SER A 277 -11.99 -2.89 -18.99
N GLY A 278 -11.74 -3.43 -20.19
CA GLY A 278 -10.80 -2.85 -21.13
C GLY A 278 -9.34 -2.88 -20.64
N LEU A 279 -8.95 -3.87 -19.86
CA LEU A 279 -7.68 -3.91 -19.13
C LEU A 279 -6.46 -3.73 -20.04
N VAL A 280 -5.47 -2.97 -19.55
CA VAL A 280 -4.17 -2.74 -20.21
C VAL A 280 -2.99 -2.96 -19.23
N ARG A 281 -3.27 -3.22 -17.95
CA ARG A 281 -2.28 -3.55 -16.93
C ARG A 281 -2.75 -4.77 -16.16
N ILE A 282 -1.86 -5.74 -15.96
CA ILE A 282 -2.13 -7.01 -15.27
C ILE A 282 -1.08 -7.19 -14.18
N LYS A 283 -1.48 -7.70 -13.02
CA LYS A 283 -0.57 -8.11 -11.96
C LYS A 283 -0.65 -9.63 -11.82
N ILE A 284 0.48 -10.31 -12.00
CA ILE A 284 0.57 -11.77 -11.96
C ILE A 284 1.06 -12.19 -10.58
N LYS A 285 0.25 -12.95 -9.86
CA LYS A 285 0.66 -13.58 -8.60
C LYS A 285 1.39 -14.88 -8.88
N LEU A 286 2.60 -14.98 -8.35
CA LEU A 286 3.52 -16.09 -8.53
C LEU A 286 3.73 -16.85 -7.20
N SER A 287 4.31 -18.05 -7.28
CA SER A 287 4.57 -18.87 -6.09
C SER A 287 5.86 -18.46 -5.37
N GLY A 288 6.89 -18.10 -6.14
CA GLY A 288 8.23 -17.85 -5.63
C GLY A 288 8.99 -19.10 -5.17
N GLU A 289 8.37 -20.29 -5.25
CA GLU A 289 8.92 -21.55 -4.76
C GLU A 289 9.06 -22.61 -5.85
N ASP A 290 8.20 -22.57 -6.86
CA ASP A 290 8.24 -23.43 -8.03
C ASP A 290 8.56 -22.63 -9.29
N LEU A 291 9.83 -22.61 -9.65
CA LEU A 291 10.34 -21.84 -10.79
C LEU A 291 9.68 -22.28 -12.12
N ALA A 292 9.42 -23.56 -12.31
CA ALA A 292 8.80 -24.07 -13.53
C ALA A 292 7.35 -23.58 -13.62
N TRP A 293 6.62 -23.65 -12.52
CA TRP A 293 5.24 -23.15 -12.45
C TRP A 293 5.18 -21.64 -12.69
N ASP A 294 6.07 -20.86 -12.05
CA ASP A 294 6.10 -19.39 -12.17
C ASP A 294 6.36 -18.95 -13.61
N VAL A 295 7.33 -19.58 -14.28
CA VAL A 295 7.63 -19.33 -15.70
C VAL A 295 6.44 -19.71 -16.57
N ASN A 296 5.89 -20.91 -16.40
CA ASN A 296 4.76 -21.41 -17.19
C ASN A 296 3.50 -20.56 -16.97
N ARG A 297 3.22 -20.14 -15.71
CA ARG A 297 2.09 -19.26 -15.37
C ARG A 297 2.24 -17.90 -16.07
N THR A 298 3.43 -17.30 -16.02
CA THR A 298 3.73 -16.04 -16.69
C THR A 298 3.52 -16.14 -18.21
N LEU A 299 4.09 -17.18 -18.85
CA LEU A 299 3.96 -17.38 -20.29
C LEU A 299 2.50 -17.68 -20.71
N ALA A 300 1.76 -18.44 -19.90
CA ALA A 300 0.34 -18.73 -20.16
C ALA A 300 -0.51 -17.45 -20.09
N ILE A 301 -0.31 -16.62 -19.05
CA ILE A 301 -1.01 -15.34 -18.93
C ILE A 301 -0.62 -14.40 -20.06
N ASP A 302 0.66 -14.31 -20.45
CA ASP A 302 1.10 -13.51 -21.59
C ASP A 302 0.38 -13.94 -22.87
N ARG A 303 0.36 -15.23 -23.18
CA ARG A 303 -0.31 -15.82 -24.36
C ARG A 303 -1.80 -15.49 -24.38
N VAL A 304 -2.51 -15.75 -23.27
CA VAL A 304 -3.97 -15.55 -23.18
C VAL A 304 -4.31 -14.04 -23.30
N ALA A 305 -3.57 -13.21 -22.56
CA ALA A 305 -3.77 -11.77 -22.61
C ALA A 305 -3.42 -11.18 -23.99
N ALA A 306 -2.34 -11.65 -24.64
CA ALA A 306 -1.96 -11.20 -25.98
C ALA A 306 -3.05 -11.50 -27.01
N ALA A 307 -3.66 -12.68 -26.95
CA ALA A 307 -4.78 -13.04 -27.82
C ALA A 307 -6.00 -12.14 -27.60
N ALA A 308 -6.38 -11.91 -26.34
CA ALA A 308 -7.49 -11.02 -25.99
C ALA A 308 -7.22 -9.56 -26.40
N GLN A 309 -6.00 -9.07 -26.22
CA GLN A 309 -5.61 -7.71 -26.64
C GLN A 309 -5.57 -7.56 -28.17
N ALA A 310 -5.13 -8.58 -28.89
CA ALA A 310 -5.15 -8.59 -30.36
C ALA A 310 -6.59 -8.47 -30.90
N GLN A 311 -7.56 -9.19 -30.33
CA GLN A 311 -8.98 -9.08 -30.70
C GLN A 311 -9.52 -7.66 -30.46
N ARG A 312 -9.01 -6.93 -29.47
CA ARG A 312 -9.37 -5.54 -29.17
C ARG A 312 -8.56 -4.51 -29.95
N GLY A 313 -7.57 -4.91 -30.74
CA GLY A 313 -6.65 -4.00 -31.42
C GLY A 313 -5.70 -3.24 -30.50
N VAL A 314 -5.51 -3.69 -29.23
CA VAL A 314 -4.68 -3.03 -28.22
C VAL A 314 -3.24 -3.54 -28.31
N LYS A 315 -2.30 -2.63 -28.59
CA LYS A 315 -0.85 -2.95 -28.70
C LYS A 315 -0.05 -2.58 -27.45
N ASP A 316 -0.45 -1.52 -26.73
CA ASP A 316 0.24 -1.04 -25.51
C ASP A 316 -0.45 -1.59 -24.26
N TRP A 317 0.09 -2.70 -23.77
CA TRP A 317 -0.31 -3.31 -22.50
C TRP A 317 0.90 -3.95 -21.82
N SER A 318 0.83 -4.12 -20.52
CA SER A 318 1.94 -4.66 -19.73
C SER A 318 1.45 -5.38 -18.48
N TYR A 319 2.39 -6.05 -17.79
CA TYR A 319 2.12 -6.69 -16.52
C TYR A 319 3.30 -6.57 -15.56
N CYS A 320 3.05 -6.84 -14.28
CA CYS A 320 4.07 -6.98 -13.27
C CYS A 320 4.03 -8.39 -12.66
N LEU A 321 5.16 -8.80 -12.10
CA LEU A 321 5.35 -10.09 -11.45
C LEU A 321 5.43 -9.86 -9.94
N ASP A 322 4.55 -10.49 -9.17
CA ASP A 322 4.52 -10.37 -7.72
C ASP A 322 4.73 -11.74 -7.07
N PHE A 323 5.88 -11.90 -6.41
CA PHE A 323 6.28 -13.12 -5.74
C PHE A 323 5.89 -13.17 -4.26
N ASN A 324 5.35 -12.08 -3.73
CA ASN A 324 4.93 -11.96 -2.32
C ASN A 324 5.99 -12.55 -1.36
N GLU A 325 7.27 -12.10 -1.50
CA GLU A 325 8.42 -12.44 -0.63
C GLU A 325 8.86 -13.91 -0.60
N ARG A 326 8.43 -14.73 -1.55
CA ARG A 326 8.59 -16.19 -1.50
C ARG A 326 9.85 -16.71 -2.19
N CYS A 327 10.51 -15.92 -3.05
CA CYS A 327 11.75 -16.37 -3.70
C CYS A 327 12.84 -16.62 -2.66
N PRO A 328 13.55 -17.75 -2.74
CA PRO A 328 14.62 -18.06 -1.78
C PRO A 328 15.79 -17.09 -1.85
N ASN A 329 16.06 -16.54 -3.05
CA ASN A 329 17.18 -15.64 -3.32
C ASN A 329 16.97 -14.86 -4.63
N VAL A 330 17.94 -14.00 -4.98
CA VAL A 330 17.90 -13.20 -6.20
C VAL A 330 18.15 -14.06 -7.46
N GLU A 331 18.90 -15.16 -7.36
CA GLU A 331 19.20 -16.06 -8.46
C GLU A 331 17.92 -16.69 -9.02
N TYR A 332 16.94 -17.00 -8.16
CA TYR A 332 15.63 -17.46 -8.57
C TYR A 332 14.93 -16.42 -9.47
N VAL A 333 14.98 -15.15 -9.08
CA VAL A 333 14.36 -14.03 -9.83
C VAL A 333 15.02 -13.88 -11.20
N LEU A 334 16.36 -13.88 -11.23
CA LEU A 334 17.15 -13.77 -12.46
C LEU A 334 16.86 -14.92 -13.42
N GLU A 335 16.80 -16.14 -12.90
CA GLU A 335 16.53 -17.33 -13.71
C GLU A 335 15.08 -17.33 -14.23
N CYS A 336 14.11 -16.91 -13.41
CA CYS A 336 12.72 -16.74 -13.84
C CYS A 336 12.63 -15.74 -15.01
N LEU A 337 13.23 -14.56 -14.87
CA LEU A 337 13.25 -13.54 -15.92
C LEU A 337 13.96 -14.03 -17.18
N ARG A 338 15.07 -14.78 -17.04
CA ARG A 338 15.82 -15.38 -18.17
C ARG A 338 14.94 -16.38 -18.94
N ARG A 339 14.26 -17.28 -18.22
CA ARG A 339 13.38 -18.30 -18.84
C ARG A 339 12.14 -17.67 -19.50
N VAL A 340 11.53 -16.67 -18.87
CA VAL A 340 10.42 -15.92 -19.48
C VAL A 340 10.88 -15.25 -20.77
N ARG A 341 12.08 -14.64 -20.78
CA ARG A 341 12.67 -14.03 -22.00
C ARG A 341 12.90 -15.06 -23.10
N ALA A 342 13.41 -16.24 -22.74
CA ALA A 342 13.65 -17.33 -23.70
C ALA A 342 12.34 -17.89 -24.29
N GLY A 343 11.29 -18.02 -23.45
CA GLY A 343 9.97 -18.51 -23.90
C GLY A 343 9.13 -17.49 -24.66
N SER A 344 9.22 -16.21 -24.29
CA SER A 344 8.53 -15.09 -24.96
C SER A 344 9.32 -13.80 -24.81
N PRO A 345 10.17 -13.42 -25.81
CA PRO A 345 10.85 -12.12 -25.77
C PRO A 345 9.87 -10.95 -25.66
N ALA A 346 8.74 -10.99 -26.41
CA ALA A 346 7.70 -9.98 -26.32
C ALA A 346 7.02 -9.95 -24.96
N GLY A 347 6.79 -11.11 -24.33
CA GLY A 347 6.27 -11.23 -22.98
C GLY A 347 7.23 -10.63 -21.95
N PHE A 348 8.50 -10.96 -22.05
CA PHE A 348 9.52 -10.32 -21.20
C PHE A 348 9.50 -8.79 -21.33
N ASP A 349 9.35 -8.26 -22.56
CA ASP A 349 9.30 -6.82 -22.79
C ASP A 349 8.07 -6.14 -22.19
N ARG A 350 7.00 -6.88 -21.93
CA ARG A 350 5.78 -6.40 -21.25
C ARG A 350 5.91 -6.38 -19.73
N ILE A 351 6.92 -7.02 -19.13
CA ILE A 351 7.15 -6.94 -17.68
C ILE A 351 7.52 -5.51 -17.33
N LEU A 352 6.65 -4.84 -16.57
CA LEU A 352 6.86 -3.46 -16.16
C LEU A 352 7.74 -3.37 -14.91
N TYR A 353 7.54 -4.25 -13.94
CA TYR A 353 8.36 -4.36 -12.72
C TYR A 353 8.20 -5.75 -12.08
N VAL A 354 9.11 -6.06 -11.18
CA VAL A 354 9.07 -7.22 -10.26
C VAL A 354 8.82 -6.69 -8.84
N GLU A 355 7.92 -7.32 -8.10
CA GLU A 355 7.51 -6.86 -6.77
C GLU A 355 7.92 -7.84 -5.70
N GLN A 356 8.45 -7.29 -4.60
CA GLN A 356 8.86 -7.98 -3.37
C GLN A 356 9.24 -9.45 -3.57
N PRO A 357 10.31 -9.72 -4.33
CA PRO A 357 10.63 -11.11 -4.67
C PRO A 357 11.06 -11.93 -3.45
N THR A 358 11.85 -11.35 -2.54
CA THR A 358 12.42 -12.05 -1.39
C THR A 358 11.83 -11.57 -0.07
N VAL A 359 12.11 -12.30 0.99
CA VAL A 359 11.58 -12.10 2.35
C VAL A 359 11.66 -10.65 2.82
N ARG A 360 10.62 -10.19 3.54
CA ARG A 360 10.45 -8.80 3.98
C ARG A 360 11.49 -8.29 4.97
N ASP A 361 12.13 -9.16 5.75
CA ASP A 361 13.20 -8.77 6.65
C ASP A 361 14.51 -8.58 5.89
N LEU A 362 14.67 -7.39 5.31
CA LEU A 362 15.86 -7.03 4.56
C LEU A 362 17.11 -6.94 5.46
N LYS A 363 16.95 -6.60 6.75
CA LYS A 363 18.08 -6.49 7.69
C LYS A 363 18.72 -7.84 7.94
N ALA A 364 17.93 -8.87 8.15
CA ALA A 364 18.39 -10.24 8.34
C ALA A 364 18.85 -10.91 7.03
N ASN A 365 18.43 -10.39 5.88
CA ASN A 365 18.64 -11.04 4.57
C ASN A 365 19.40 -10.13 3.57
N ARG A 366 20.44 -9.44 4.03
CA ARG A 366 21.22 -8.48 3.23
C ARG A 366 21.93 -9.10 2.02
N GLY A 367 22.06 -10.42 1.94
CA GLY A 367 22.61 -11.13 0.79
C GLY A 367 21.71 -11.12 -0.45
N ASN A 368 20.41 -10.81 -0.30
CA ASN A 368 19.45 -10.75 -1.41
C ASN A 368 19.55 -9.41 -2.17
N ILE A 369 20.68 -9.19 -2.85
CA ILE A 369 21.01 -7.93 -3.53
C ILE A 369 20.37 -7.91 -4.92
N MET A 370 19.53 -6.88 -5.21
CA MET A 370 18.71 -6.79 -6.42
C MET A 370 19.36 -5.98 -7.57
N HIS A 371 20.61 -5.54 -7.46
CA HIS A 371 21.26 -4.70 -8.49
C HIS A 371 21.20 -5.29 -9.90
N GLU A 372 21.45 -6.61 -10.05
CA GLU A 372 21.40 -7.24 -11.37
C GLU A 372 19.96 -7.41 -11.87
N ALA A 373 19.02 -7.75 -10.99
CA ALA A 373 17.61 -7.86 -11.35
C ALA A 373 17.03 -6.49 -11.75
N SER A 374 17.39 -5.42 -11.04
CA SER A 374 16.89 -4.06 -11.31
C SER A 374 17.44 -3.45 -12.61
N LYS A 375 18.55 -3.95 -13.15
CA LYS A 375 19.02 -3.61 -14.51
C LYS A 375 18.11 -4.19 -15.61
N LEU A 376 17.45 -5.31 -15.32
CA LEU A 376 16.56 -5.97 -16.28
C LEU A 376 15.17 -5.36 -16.23
N ARG A 377 14.60 -5.20 -15.02
CA ARG A 377 13.28 -4.61 -14.76
C ARG A 377 13.32 -3.93 -13.39
N PRO A 378 12.57 -2.83 -13.17
CA PRO A 378 12.45 -2.25 -11.84
C PRO A 378 12.06 -3.30 -10.82
N VAL A 379 12.73 -3.29 -9.64
CA VAL A 379 12.39 -4.15 -8.51
C VAL A 379 11.83 -3.29 -7.39
N VAL A 380 10.60 -3.60 -7.00
CA VAL A 380 9.76 -2.78 -6.10
C VAL A 380 9.65 -3.45 -4.74
N ILE A 381 9.87 -2.69 -3.66
CA ILE A 381 9.54 -3.14 -2.30
C ILE A 381 8.08 -2.89 -1.98
N ASP A 382 7.44 -3.85 -1.30
CA ASP A 382 6.09 -3.76 -0.75
C ASP A 382 6.07 -4.08 0.74
N GLU A 383 6.10 -5.36 1.12
CA GLU A 383 6.03 -5.78 2.52
C GLU A 383 7.16 -5.21 3.37
N SER A 384 8.32 -4.98 2.77
CA SER A 384 9.48 -4.39 3.46
C SER A 384 9.37 -2.88 3.68
N LEU A 385 8.50 -2.16 2.96
CA LEU A 385 8.38 -0.71 3.04
C LEU A 385 7.56 -0.30 4.28
N THR A 386 8.18 -0.13 5.41
CA THR A 386 7.53 0.27 6.67
C THR A 386 7.91 1.69 7.14
N ASP A 387 9.01 2.24 6.62
CA ASP A 387 9.56 3.56 7.00
C ASP A 387 10.68 3.99 6.03
N LEU A 388 11.30 5.15 6.32
CA LEU A 388 12.43 5.65 5.53
C LEU A 388 13.67 4.75 5.67
N GLU A 389 13.94 4.18 6.84
CA GLU A 389 15.10 3.29 7.05
C GLU A 389 15.00 2.07 6.14
N SER A 390 13.84 1.43 6.10
CA SER A 390 13.58 0.29 5.22
C SER A 390 13.68 0.65 3.73
N LEU A 391 13.23 1.86 3.34
CA LEU A 391 13.38 2.36 1.97
C LEU A 391 14.85 2.55 1.60
N LEU A 392 15.65 3.17 2.48
CA LEU A 392 17.07 3.39 2.25
C LEU A 392 17.84 2.08 2.17
N LEU A 393 17.57 1.16 3.09
CA LEU A 393 18.16 -0.18 3.07
C LEU A 393 17.83 -0.91 1.76
N ALA A 394 16.56 -0.90 1.34
CA ALA A 394 16.16 -1.54 0.08
C ALA A 394 16.89 -0.91 -1.12
N ARG A 395 17.01 0.41 -1.16
CA ARG A 395 17.78 1.10 -2.21
C ARG A 395 19.25 0.67 -2.24
N ASP A 396 19.88 0.57 -1.09
CA ASP A 396 21.27 0.10 -0.98
C ASP A 396 21.42 -1.36 -1.43
N MET A 397 20.38 -2.17 -1.24
CA MET A 397 20.30 -3.56 -1.74
C MET A 397 19.89 -3.65 -3.22
N GLY A 398 19.74 -2.53 -3.93
CA GLY A 398 19.47 -2.50 -5.37
C GLY A 398 17.98 -2.50 -5.76
N TYR A 399 17.06 -2.42 -4.82
CA TYR A 399 15.67 -2.11 -5.16
C TYR A 399 15.59 -0.67 -5.66
N ASN A 400 14.84 -0.44 -6.73
CA ASN A 400 14.72 0.87 -7.37
C ASN A 400 13.28 1.34 -7.52
N GLY A 401 12.34 0.71 -6.81
CA GLY A 401 10.94 1.09 -6.79
C GLY A 401 10.25 0.83 -5.45
N VAL A 402 9.09 1.47 -5.27
CA VAL A 402 8.25 1.37 -4.06
C VAL A 402 6.78 1.14 -4.41
N ALA A 403 6.10 0.29 -3.64
CA ALA A 403 4.66 0.14 -3.63
C ALA A 403 4.07 0.94 -2.46
N LEU A 404 3.45 2.07 -2.77
CA LEU A 404 2.73 2.88 -1.79
C LEU A 404 1.37 2.27 -1.51
N LYS A 405 0.96 2.24 -0.25
CA LYS A 405 -0.33 1.67 0.16
C LYS A 405 -1.00 2.51 1.23
N ALA A 406 -2.29 2.80 1.07
CA ALA A 406 -3.13 3.42 2.10
C ALA A 406 -3.15 2.61 3.40
N CYS A 407 -3.01 1.29 3.32
CA CYS A 407 -3.00 0.40 4.49
C CYS A 407 -1.75 0.51 5.37
N LYS A 408 -0.76 1.30 4.97
CA LYS A 408 0.40 1.65 5.81
C LYS A 408 0.25 3.04 6.47
N GLY A 409 -0.88 3.73 6.21
CA GLY A 409 -1.20 5.07 6.67
C GLY A 409 -1.13 6.11 5.55
N GLN A 410 -2.02 7.10 5.59
CA GLN A 410 -1.98 8.28 4.71
C GLN A 410 -0.67 9.04 4.92
N SER A 411 -0.30 9.27 6.18
CA SER A 411 0.94 9.96 6.57
C SER A 411 2.16 9.26 6.00
N GLN A 412 2.28 7.95 6.25
CA GLN A 412 3.40 7.14 5.75
C GLN A 412 3.44 7.12 4.22
N ALA A 413 2.30 6.93 3.54
CA ALA A 413 2.24 6.91 2.08
C ALA A 413 2.73 8.24 1.47
N MET A 414 2.35 9.39 2.06
CA MET A 414 2.79 10.71 1.59
C MET A 414 4.28 10.95 1.82
N LEU A 415 4.80 10.57 2.99
CA LEU A 415 6.22 10.69 3.31
C LEU A 415 7.08 9.80 2.40
N MET A 416 6.66 8.56 2.16
CA MET A 416 7.37 7.63 1.26
C MET A 416 7.25 8.05 -0.21
N ALA A 417 6.15 8.67 -0.62
CA ALA A 417 6.04 9.28 -1.96
C ALA A 417 7.08 10.40 -2.17
N ALA A 418 7.24 11.27 -1.17
CA ALA A 418 8.25 12.32 -1.21
C ALA A 418 9.68 11.76 -1.22
N ALA A 419 9.96 10.72 -0.42
CA ALA A 419 11.24 10.04 -0.40
C ALA A 419 11.54 9.36 -1.75
N ALA A 420 10.59 8.61 -2.29
CA ALA A 420 10.73 7.96 -3.59
C ALA A 420 11.02 8.97 -4.72
N ARG A 421 10.32 10.12 -4.71
CA ARG A 421 10.60 11.20 -5.65
C ARG A 421 12.01 11.77 -5.51
N LYS A 422 12.45 12.04 -4.27
CA LYS A 422 13.81 12.53 -3.98
C LYS A 422 14.87 11.57 -4.51
N TYR A 423 14.67 10.28 -4.32
CA TYR A 423 15.61 9.24 -4.73
C TYR A 423 15.35 8.70 -6.14
N LYS A 424 14.42 9.31 -6.91
CA LYS A 424 14.08 8.94 -8.30
C LYS A 424 13.71 7.46 -8.46
N MET A 425 12.96 6.93 -7.50
CA MET A 425 12.51 5.53 -7.52
C MET A 425 11.25 5.38 -8.37
N PHE A 426 11.07 4.21 -8.98
CA PHE A 426 9.82 3.80 -9.60
C PHE A 426 8.71 3.74 -8.55
N VAL A 427 7.49 4.17 -8.91
CA VAL A 427 6.36 4.23 -7.98
C VAL A 427 5.14 3.54 -8.56
N CYS A 428 4.56 2.62 -7.82
CA CYS A 428 3.19 2.13 -8.01
C CYS A 428 2.38 2.33 -6.72
N VAL A 429 1.07 2.36 -6.85
CA VAL A 429 0.15 2.34 -5.71
C VAL A 429 -0.61 1.03 -5.73
N GLN A 430 -0.89 0.50 -4.55
CA GLN A 430 -1.61 -0.75 -4.44
C GLN A 430 -2.59 -0.69 -3.28
N ASP A 431 -3.72 -1.35 -3.45
CA ASP A 431 -4.65 -1.60 -2.36
C ASP A 431 -4.35 -2.94 -1.64
N LEU A 432 -5.23 -3.34 -0.78
CA LEU A 432 -5.16 -4.60 -0.04
C LEU A 432 -6.50 -5.35 -0.15
N THR A 433 -7.04 -5.46 -1.37
CA THR A 433 -8.43 -5.89 -1.62
C THR A 433 -9.42 -4.97 -0.89
N CYS A 434 -9.21 -3.68 -1.05
CA CYS A 434 -9.94 -2.62 -0.34
C CYS A 434 -11.26 -2.30 -1.04
N PRO A 435 -12.43 -2.53 -0.42
CA PRO A 435 -13.71 -2.07 -0.96
C PRO A 435 -14.11 -0.71 -0.42
N GLY A 436 -15.07 -0.08 -1.08
CA GLY A 436 -15.74 1.14 -0.61
C GLY A 436 -14.79 2.28 -0.27
N ALA A 437 -14.92 2.84 0.92
CA ALA A 437 -14.10 3.98 1.38
C ALA A 437 -12.60 3.70 1.32
N SER A 438 -12.16 2.50 1.66
CA SER A 438 -10.75 2.13 1.63
C SER A 438 -10.18 2.09 0.20
N LEU A 439 -10.99 1.73 -0.80
CA LEU A 439 -10.60 1.83 -2.21
C LEU A 439 -10.51 3.30 -2.65
N ILE A 440 -11.49 4.11 -2.30
CA ILE A 440 -11.52 5.55 -2.67
C ILE A 440 -10.32 6.26 -2.08
N HIS A 441 -9.94 5.96 -0.84
CA HIS A 441 -8.73 6.45 -0.20
C HIS A 441 -7.46 6.04 -1.00
N SER A 442 -7.33 4.77 -1.37
CA SER A 442 -6.20 4.26 -2.15
C SER A 442 -6.10 4.94 -3.54
N VAL A 443 -7.24 5.15 -4.20
CA VAL A 443 -7.32 5.87 -5.48
C VAL A 443 -6.92 7.34 -5.30
N GLY A 444 -7.33 7.97 -4.19
CA GLY A 444 -6.94 9.34 -3.82
C GLY A 444 -5.41 9.50 -3.76
N ILE A 445 -4.71 8.58 -3.09
CA ILE A 445 -3.25 8.53 -3.06
C ILE A 445 -2.69 8.42 -4.48
N SER A 446 -3.17 7.44 -5.24
CA SER A 446 -2.69 7.21 -6.61
C SER A 446 -2.90 8.42 -7.53
N ALA A 447 -3.99 9.14 -7.34
CA ALA A 447 -4.34 10.32 -8.15
C ALA A 447 -3.45 11.54 -7.85
N HIS A 448 -2.87 11.64 -6.65
CA HIS A 448 -2.08 12.82 -6.23
C HIS A 448 -0.57 12.56 -6.17
N VAL A 449 -0.12 11.31 -6.28
CA VAL A 449 1.31 11.01 -6.38
C VAL A 449 1.75 11.10 -7.85
N PRO A 450 2.79 11.89 -8.19
CA PRO A 450 3.24 12.03 -9.57
C PRO A 450 3.93 10.77 -10.08
N ALA A 451 3.83 10.54 -11.39
CA ALA A 451 4.50 9.45 -12.11
C ALA A 451 4.17 8.04 -11.62
N VAL A 452 2.98 7.85 -11.06
CA VAL A 452 2.50 6.52 -10.66
C VAL A 452 2.26 5.64 -11.89
N ALA A 453 2.83 4.43 -11.89
CA ALA A 453 2.65 3.47 -12.99
C ALA A 453 1.20 2.97 -13.10
N GLY A 454 0.47 3.00 -12.00
CA GLY A 454 -0.93 2.61 -11.88
C GLY A 454 -1.28 2.22 -10.44
N ILE A 455 -2.52 1.79 -10.25
CA ILE A 455 -3.04 1.26 -9.00
C ILE A 455 -3.44 -0.21 -9.15
N GLU A 456 -2.98 -1.09 -8.26
CA GLU A 456 -3.62 -2.40 -8.07
C GLU A 456 -4.85 -2.22 -7.20
N ALA A 457 -6.02 -2.70 -7.68
CA ALA A 457 -7.25 -2.69 -6.92
C ALA A 457 -8.14 -3.86 -7.36
N ASN A 458 -8.30 -4.84 -6.49
CA ASN A 458 -8.93 -6.12 -6.83
C ASN A 458 -10.22 -6.42 -6.04
N ALA A 459 -10.70 -5.52 -5.17
CA ALA A 459 -11.98 -5.70 -4.46
C ALA A 459 -13.17 -5.86 -5.42
N ARG A 460 -13.10 -5.28 -6.63
CA ARG A 460 -14.11 -5.47 -7.69
C ARG A 460 -14.22 -6.92 -8.16
N GLN A 461 -13.11 -7.68 -8.07
CA GLN A 461 -13.04 -9.07 -8.47
C GLN A 461 -13.51 -10.01 -7.36
N TYR A 462 -13.11 -9.72 -6.11
CA TYR A 462 -13.26 -10.66 -5.00
C TYR A 462 -14.35 -10.26 -3.99
N VAL A 463 -14.64 -8.95 -3.82
CA VAL A 463 -15.60 -8.46 -2.83
C VAL A 463 -16.56 -7.42 -3.45
N PRO A 464 -17.20 -7.73 -4.60
CA PRO A 464 -18.06 -6.76 -5.29
C PRO A 464 -19.25 -6.31 -4.44
N ALA A 465 -19.78 -7.17 -3.57
CA ALA A 465 -20.90 -6.84 -2.68
C ALA A 465 -20.59 -5.65 -1.76
N ALA A 466 -19.36 -5.53 -1.25
CA ALA A 466 -18.94 -4.43 -0.40
C ALA A 466 -18.78 -3.10 -1.15
N ASN A 467 -18.64 -3.13 -2.47
CA ASN A 467 -18.58 -1.94 -3.31
C ASN A 467 -19.97 -1.40 -3.73
N LYS A 468 -20.99 -2.25 -3.74
CA LYS A 468 -22.32 -1.93 -4.26
C LYS A 468 -22.94 -0.64 -3.70
N PRO A 469 -22.85 -0.33 -2.39
CA PRO A 469 -23.37 0.93 -1.85
C PRO A 469 -22.66 2.19 -2.38
N TRP A 470 -21.46 2.03 -2.94
CA TRP A 470 -20.59 3.13 -3.38
C TRP A 470 -20.69 3.43 -4.87
N GLU A 471 -21.25 2.50 -5.67
CA GLU A 471 -21.27 2.56 -7.14
C GLU A 471 -21.97 3.80 -7.67
N GLY A 472 -23.07 4.20 -7.05
CA GLY A 472 -23.84 5.38 -7.46
C GLY A 472 -23.10 6.70 -7.27
N ARG A 473 -22.18 6.77 -6.29
CA ARG A 473 -21.42 7.99 -5.99
C ARG A 473 -20.05 8.03 -6.64
N PHE A 474 -19.43 6.87 -6.86
CA PHE A 474 -18.09 6.74 -7.40
C PHE A 474 -18.03 5.85 -8.66
N PRO A 475 -18.90 6.11 -9.65
CA PRO A 475 -18.99 5.25 -10.84
C PRO A 475 -17.68 5.25 -11.65
N GLY A 476 -16.92 6.34 -11.63
CA GLY A 476 -15.65 6.44 -12.35
C GLY A 476 -14.56 5.51 -11.79
N ILE A 477 -14.60 5.22 -10.50
CA ILE A 477 -13.65 4.33 -9.82
C ILE A 477 -14.10 2.87 -9.93
N LEU A 478 -15.38 2.61 -9.67
CA LEU A 478 -15.90 1.25 -9.53
C LEU A 478 -16.25 0.61 -10.89
N ASN A 479 -16.69 1.40 -11.87
CA ASN A 479 -16.95 0.95 -13.24
C ASN A 479 -15.76 1.26 -14.15
N VAL A 480 -14.70 0.48 -14.02
CA VAL A 480 -13.47 0.61 -14.81
C VAL A 480 -13.78 0.46 -16.31
N ARG A 481 -13.29 1.40 -17.11
CA ARG A 481 -13.38 1.37 -18.57
C ARG A 481 -12.02 1.68 -19.18
N ASP A 482 -11.73 1.03 -20.32
CA ASP A 482 -10.45 1.17 -21.04
C ASP A 482 -9.21 0.89 -20.17
N GLY A 483 -9.38 0.10 -19.08
CA GLY A 483 -8.33 -0.23 -18.13
C GLY A 483 -7.98 0.88 -17.14
N TYR A 484 -8.83 1.91 -17.01
CA TYR A 484 -8.57 3.06 -16.14
C TYR A 484 -9.68 3.29 -15.11
N MET A 485 -9.29 3.65 -13.90
CA MET A 485 -10.16 4.28 -12.91
C MET A 485 -10.19 5.80 -13.18
N ARG A 486 -11.39 6.39 -13.25
CA ARG A 486 -11.59 7.83 -13.44
C ARG A 486 -11.81 8.48 -12.08
N THR A 487 -11.10 9.57 -11.81
CA THR A 487 -10.96 10.18 -10.48
C THR A 487 -11.81 11.45 -10.29
N GLY A 488 -12.66 11.78 -11.24
CA GLY A 488 -13.51 12.98 -11.19
C GLY A 488 -14.45 13.05 -9.98
N ASP A 489 -14.70 11.89 -9.36
CA ASP A 489 -15.65 11.78 -8.25
C ASP A 489 -15.03 12.01 -6.86
N ILE A 490 -13.68 12.12 -6.73
CA ILE A 490 -12.97 12.21 -5.44
C ILE A 490 -12.69 13.65 -4.97
N GLY A 491 -13.47 14.63 -5.38
CA GLY A 491 -13.21 16.06 -5.22
C GLY A 491 -13.79 16.73 -3.97
N GLY A 492 -14.15 16.04 -2.90
CA GLY A 492 -14.73 16.62 -1.68
C GLY A 492 -13.71 17.04 -0.61
N ALA A 493 -14.16 17.68 0.46
CA ALA A 493 -13.37 17.93 1.65
C ALA A 493 -12.93 16.62 2.32
N GLY A 494 -11.83 16.65 3.04
CA GLY A 494 -11.23 15.45 3.64
C GLY A 494 -10.66 14.52 2.55
N LEU A 495 -10.91 13.23 2.69
CA LEU A 495 -10.56 12.19 1.71
C LEU A 495 -11.54 12.13 0.52
N GLY A 496 -12.52 13.06 0.45
CA GLY A 496 -13.54 13.08 -0.59
C GLY A 496 -14.69 12.10 -0.38
N ILE A 497 -14.82 11.55 0.82
CA ILE A 497 -15.87 10.61 1.19
C ILE A 497 -17.03 11.36 1.84
N PRO A 498 -18.25 11.35 1.26
CA PRO A 498 -19.41 12.02 1.83
C PRO A 498 -19.94 11.32 3.08
N ASP A 499 -20.35 12.11 4.09
CA ASP A 499 -20.79 11.59 5.39
C ASP A 499 -22.05 10.70 5.30
N ASN A 500 -22.93 10.95 4.32
CA ASN A 500 -24.15 10.17 4.11
C ASN A 500 -23.92 8.74 3.59
N LEU A 501 -22.71 8.41 3.19
CA LEU A 501 -22.32 7.04 2.78
C LEU A 501 -21.62 6.26 3.90
N LEU A 502 -21.31 6.92 5.01
CA LEU A 502 -20.56 6.29 6.09
C LEU A 502 -21.44 5.29 6.86
N PRO A 503 -20.87 4.16 7.32
CA PRO A 503 -21.55 3.27 8.24
C PRO A 503 -21.98 4.05 9.50
N THR A 504 -23.19 3.80 10.00
CA THR A 504 -23.67 4.46 11.22
C THR A 504 -22.81 4.01 12.41
N SER A 505 -22.26 4.97 13.15
CA SER A 505 -21.52 4.70 14.38
C SER A 505 -22.50 4.21 15.46
N GLY A 506 -22.74 2.90 15.56
CA GLY A 506 -23.64 2.34 16.58
C GLY A 506 -24.45 1.11 16.18
N ALA A 507 -24.42 0.68 14.94
CA ALA A 507 -24.98 -0.61 14.57
C ALA A 507 -24.02 -1.71 15.06
N ALA A 508 -24.42 -2.46 16.10
CA ALA A 508 -23.91 -3.80 16.31
C ALA A 508 -23.95 -4.52 14.96
N ALA A 509 -22.88 -5.22 14.62
CA ALA A 509 -22.73 -5.96 13.37
C ALA A 509 -24.03 -6.72 13.06
N ALA A 510 -24.88 -6.16 12.20
CA ALA A 510 -25.91 -6.92 11.56
C ALA A 510 -25.18 -7.77 10.54
N GLU A 511 -25.06 -9.06 10.84
CA GLU A 511 -24.72 -10.10 9.88
C GLU A 511 -25.64 -9.93 8.67
N ARG A 512 -25.12 -9.29 7.63
CA ARG A 512 -25.75 -9.37 6.30
C ARG A 512 -25.34 -10.70 5.71
N GLN A 513 -26.02 -11.76 6.17
CA GLN A 513 -25.94 -13.06 5.52
C GLN A 513 -26.47 -12.90 4.08
N PRO A 514 -25.81 -13.47 3.08
CA PRO A 514 -26.44 -13.73 1.80
C PRO A 514 -27.56 -14.75 2.04
N SER A 515 -28.77 -14.45 1.53
CA SER A 515 -29.87 -15.41 1.53
C SER A 515 -29.40 -16.72 0.91
N PRO A 516 -29.73 -17.89 1.52
CA PRO A 516 -29.47 -19.15 0.89
C PRO A 516 -30.33 -19.23 -0.38
N HIS A 517 -29.74 -19.77 -1.43
CA HIS A 517 -30.36 -20.06 -2.71
C HIS A 517 -31.74 -20.71 -2.53
N SER A 518 -32.81 -20.07 -3.01
CA SER A 518 -34.02 -20.71 -3.48
C SER A 518 -33.94 -20.84 -4.98
#